data_fb77b28a8f6ce5601e8af910c8864bb3
#
_entry.id   fb77b28a8f6ce5601e8af910c8864bb3
#
_cell.length_a   1.000
_cell.length_b   1.000
_cell.length_c   1.000
_cell.angle_alpha   90.00
_cell.angle_beta   90.00
_cell.angle_gamma   90.00
#
_symmetry.space_group_name_H-M   'P 1'
#
loop_
_entity.id
_entity.type
_entity.pdbx_description
1 polymer ?
#
loop_
_entity_poly.entity_id
_entity_poly.type
_entity_poly.pdbx_seq_one_letter_code
_entity_poly.pdbx_strand_id
1 'polypeptide(L)'
;KGMRIVRDLADVEKNYMQARLEAENAFGNDDVYIEKFVENPRHVEIQVLGDKHGNVIHLGERDCSVQRRHQKLIEESPSPFINEEIRNKMGEAAIKAAKAVNHIGAGTIEFLVDKNKNFYFMEMNTRIQVEHCVTEEITGIDLIREQIRVANGEELNLGEIKFEGHAMECRINAEDYEHNFRPSPGLVTAFNQPGGFGVRVDTHCYTGYKIPPYYDSMIGKLIVKGRNREEAIKKMSRALEEFIVEGIKTTIPFHMIIMKNEDFIKNNYDTSFIEKLGI
;
A
#
# COMPACT_ATOMS: atom_id res chain seq x y z
N LYS A 1 -5.74 -2.40 -19.41
CA LYS A 1 -6.76 -2.68 -20.47
C LYS A 1 -6.67 -4.14 -20.86
N GLY A 2 -7.78 -4.73 -21.30
CA GLY A 2 -7.82 -6.12 -21.79
C GLY A 2 -8.04 -7.21 -20.74
N MET A 3 -7.90 -6.94 -19.45
CA MET A 3 -8.19 -7.93 -18.41
C MET A 3 -9.68 -8.27 -18.34
N ARG A 4 -9.99 -9.57 -18.26
CA ARG A 4 -11.36 -10.10 -18.12
C ARG A 4 -11.39 -11.21 -17.09
N ILE A 5 -12.42 -11.19 -16.25
CA ILE A 5 -12.69 -12.28 -15.33
C ILE A 5 -13.65 -13.24 -16.03
N VAL A 6 -13.26 -14.51 -16.12
CA VAL A 6 -14.06 -15.58 -16.71
C VAL A 6 -14.40 -16.59 -15.62
N ARG A 7 -15.68 -16.78 -15.36
CA ARG A 7 -16.19 -17.68 -14.30
C ARG A 7 -16.76 -18.97 -14.84
N ASP A 8 -17.17 -18.98 -16.11
CA ASP A 8 -17.69 -20.16 -16.81
C ASP A 8 -16.75 -20.58 -17.93
N LEU A 9 -16.42 -21.88 -17.99
CA LEU A 9 -15.57 -22.43 -19.05
C LEU A 9 -16.12 -22.19 -20.45
N ALA A 10 -17.46 -22.13 -20.61
CA ALA A 10 -18.10 -21.83 -21.88
C ALA A 10 -17.77 -20.44 -22.43
N ASP A 11 -17.40 -19.49 -21.55
CA ASP A 11 -17.07 -18.12 -21.93
C ASP A 11 -15.57 -17.88 -22.19
N VAL A 12 -14.72 -18.89 -21.95
CA VAL A 12 -13.24 -18.73 -22.05
C VAL A 12 -12.83 -18.30 -23.46
N GLU A 13 -13.25 -19.02 -24.48
CA GLU A 13 -12.83 -18.77 -25.87
C GLU A 13 -13.24 -17.35 -26.32
N LYS A 14 -14.50 -16.97 -26.08
CA LYS A 14 -15.01 -15.65 -26.42
C LYS A 14 -14.20 -14.53 -25.73
N ASN A 15 -14.00 -14.66 -24.43
CA ASN A 15 -13.26 -13.64 -23.67
C ASN A 15 -11.78 -13.59 -24.04
N TYR A 16 -11.17 -14.74 -24.33
CA TYR A 16 -9.78 -14.82 -24.79
C TYR A 16 -9.59 -14.08 -26.12
N MET A 17 -10.47 -14.36 -27.12
CA MET A 17 -10.41 -13.68 -28.42
C MET A 17 -10.63 -12.17 -28.32
N GLN A 18 -11.54 -11.73 -27.44
CA GLN A 18 -11.76 -10.31 -27.19
C GLN A 18 -10.55 -9.66 -26.52
N ALA A 19 -9.90 -10.34 -25.56
CA ALA A 19 -8.71 -9.83 -24.90
C ALA A 19 -7.55 -9.64 -25.89
N ARG A 20 -7.33 -10.61 -26.79
CA ARG A 20 -6.33 -10.53 -27.86
C ARG A 20 -6.58 -9.33 -28.78
N LEU A 21 -7.82 -9.15 -29.24
CA LEU A 21 -8.17 -8.04 -30.12
C LEU A 21 -7.94 -6.67 -29.45
N GLU A 22 -8.24 -6.57 -28.16
CA GLU A 22 -7.96 -5.34 -27.40
C GLU A 22 -6.46 -5.11 -27.18
N ALA A 23 -5.70 -6.20 -26.94
CA ALA A 23 -4.27 -6.10 -26.78
C ALA A 23 -3.61 -5.65 -28.09
N GLU A 24 -3.98 -6.23 -29.22
CA GLU A 24 -3.51 -5.83 -30.56
C GLU A 24 -3.79 -4.35 -30.84
N ASN A 25 -5.04 -3.92 -30.61
CA ASN A 25 -5.43 -2.52 -30.86
C ASN A 25 -4.75 -1.51 -29.93
N ALA A 26 -4.45 -1.90 -28.68
CA ALA A 26 -3.90 -1.01 -27.66
C ALA A 26 -2.36 -0.99 -27.65
N PHE A 27 -1.71 -2.11 -27.99
CA PHE A 27 -0.29 -2.31 -27.78
C PHE A 27 0.47 -2.79 -29.04
N GLY A 28 -0.26 -3.12 -30.14
CA GLY A 28 0.34 -3.70 -31.35
C GLY A 28 0.89 -5.12 -31.14
N ASN A 29 0.42 -5.81 -30.12
CA ASN A 29 0.75 -7.20 -29.79
C ASN A 29 -0.50 -7.87 -29.19
N ASP A 30 -0.88 -9.03 -29.70
CA ASP A 30 -2.07 -9.78 -29.29
C ASP A 30 -1.78 -10.89 -28.25
N ASP A 31 -0.57 -10.94 -27.71
CA ASP A 31 -0.22 -11.90 -26.67
C ASP A 31 -1.01 -11.64 -25.39
N VAL A 32 -1.63 -12.69 -24.89
CA VAL A 32 -2.36 -12.71 -23.61
C VAL A 32 -2.05 -13.98 -22.85
N TYR A 33 -2.18 -13.94 -21.54
CA TYR A 33 -2.03 -15.10 -20.67
C TYR A 33 -3.22 -15.23 -19.72
N ILE A 34 -3.38 -16.42 -19.16
CA ILE A 34 -4.45 -16.75 -18.23
C ILE A 34 -3.86 -16.85 -16.82
N GLU A 35 -4.43 -16.11 -15.90
CA GLU A 35 -4.07 -16.16 -14.48
C GLU A 35 -5.21 -16.75 -13.65
N LYS A 36 -4.86 -17.37 -12.53
CA LYS A 36 -5.84 -17.76 -11.52
C LYS A 36 -6.45 -16.51 -10.90
N PHE A 37 -7.77 -16.37 -11.00
CA PHE A 37 -8.49 -15.34 -10.28
C PHE A 37 -8.62 -15.71 -8.80
N VAL A 38 -8.16 -14.83 -7.90
CA VAL A 38 -8.29 -15.01 -6.45
C VAL A 38 -9.47 -14.18 -5.97
N GLU A 39 -10.50 -14.86 -5.46
CA GLU A 39 -11.73 -14.22 -5.00
C GLU A 39 -11.53 -13.49 -3.68
N ASN A 40 -11.94 -12.21 -3.61
CA ASN A 40 -11.92 -11.38 -2.40
C ASN A 40 -10.60 -11.49 -1.62
N PRO A 41 -9.43 -11.26 -2.25
CA PRO A 41 -8.15 -11.43 -1.59
C PRO A 41 -7.85 -10.27 -0.64
N ARG A 42 -6.90 -10.52 0.28
CA ARG A 42 -6.10 -9.45 0.86
C ARG A 42 -4.91 -9.16 -0.03
N HIS A 43 -4.56 -7.89 -0.12
CA HIS A 43 -3.32 -7.44 -0.72
C HIS A 43 -2.28 -7.28 0.40
N VAL A 44 -1.37 -8.22 0.48
CA VAL A 44 -0.31 -8.22 1.49
C VAL A 44 1.03 -8.27 0.78
N GLU A 45 1.96 -7.42 1.20
CA GLU A 45 3.25 -7.28 0.56
C GLU A 45 4.39 -7.39 1.55
N ILE A 46 5.56 -7.84 1.10
CA ILE A 46 6.76 -7.99 1.93
C ILE A 46 7.81 -6.96 1.51
N GLN A 47 8.25 -6.14 2.45
CA GLN A 47 9.40 -5.26 2.25
C GLN A 47 10.68 -6.07 2.23
N VAL A 48 11.47 -5.94 1.17
CA VAL A 48 12.82 -6.52 1.09
C VAL A 48 13.87 -5.43 0.96
N LEU A 49 15.08 -5.77 1.39
CA LEU A 49 16.28 -4.94 1.23
C LEU A 49 17.44 -5.86 0.86
N GLY A 50 18.14 -5.55 -0.23
CA GLY A 50 19.29 -6.32 -0.73
C GLY A 50 20.54 -5.46 -0.85
N ASP A 51 21.73 -6.05 -0.71
CA ASP A 51 23.02 -5.40 -0.96
C ASP A 51 23.78 -6.01 -2.14
N LYS A 52 24.93 -5.43 -2.47
CA LYS A 52 25.80 -5.91 -3.55
C LYS A 52 26.60 -7.16 -3.18
N HIS A 53 26.55 -7.60 -1.92
CA HIS A 53 27.28 -8.74 -1.38
C HIS A 53 26.43 -10.03 -1.39
N GLY A 54 25.18 -9.94 -1.87
CA GLY A 54 24.24 -11.07 -1.96
C GLY A 54 23.40 -11.27 -0.71
N ASN A 55 23.49 -10.37 0.27
CA ASN A 55 22.62 -10.39 1.42
C ASN A 55 21.27 -9.81 1.02
N VAL A 56 20.20 -10.53 1.36
CA VAL A 56 18.80 -10.08 1.20
C VAL A 56 18.05 -10.43 2.46
N ILE A 57 17.38 -9.44 3.03
CA ILE A 57 16.52 -9.58 4.20
C ILE A 57 15.11 -9.12 3.89
N HIS A 58 14.14 -9.55 4.71
CA HIS A 58 12.80 -8.97 4.71
C HIS A 58 12.55 -8.20 6.00
N LEU A 59 11.73 -7.16 5.93
CA LEU A 59 11.38 -6.25 7.02
C LEU A 59 9.88 -6.34 7.39
N GLY A 60 9.32 -7.54 7.26
CA GLY A 60 7.92 -7.81 7.54
C GLY A 60 6.99 -7.40 6.40
N GLU A 61 5.70 -7.55 6.70
CA GLU A 61 4.63 -7.28 5.75
C GLU A 61 3.90 -5.99 6.02
N ARG A 62 3.21 -5.52 4.97
CA ARG A 62 2.17 -4.50 5.01
C ARG A 62 0.87 -5.06 4.44
N ASP A 63 -0.26 -4.69 5.02
CA ASP A 63 -1.59 -4.91 4.45
C ASP A 63 -2.03 -3.66 3.69
N CYS A 64 -2.26 -3.80 2.40
CA CYS A 64 -2.62 -2.73 1.48
C CYS A 64 -4.01 -2.97 0.85
N SER A 65 -4.88 -3.72 1.54
CA SER A 65 -6.17 -4.15 1.00
C SER A 65 -7.18 -3.01 0.90
N VAL A 66 -7.03 -1.93 1.68
CA VAL A 66 -7.92 -0.76 1.58
C VAL A 66 -7.47 0.09 0.39
N GLN A 67 -8.07 -0.19 -0.75
CA GLN A 67 -7.72 0.41 -2.03
C GLN A 67 -8.96 0.69 -2.88
N ARG A 68 -8.85 1.63 -3.80
CA ARG A 68 -9.87 1.96 -4.78
C ARG A 68 -9.30 1.91 -6.17
N ARG A 69 -9.91 1.12 -7.08
CA ARG A 69 -9.42 0.93 -8.45
C ARG A 69 -7.91 0.60 -8.50
N HIS A 70 -7.47 -0.29 -7.60
CA HIS A 70 -6.06 -0.70 -7.42
C HIS A 70 -5.11 0.41 -6.93
N GLN A 71 -5.64 1.54 -6.45
CA GLN A 71 -4.85 2.56 -5.76
C GLN A 71 -5.02 2.39 -4.25
N LYS A 72 -3.90 2.15 -3.57
CA LYS A 72 -3.84 2.01 -2.10
C LYS A 72 -4.24 3.33 -1.45
N LEU A 73 -5.03 3.27 -0.37
CA LEU A 73 -5.53 4.45 0.37
C LEU A 73 -5.16 4.40 1.84
N ILE A 74 -5.17 3.19 2.43
CA ILE A 74 -4.75 2.93 3.81
C ILE A 74 -3.88 1.71 3.82
N GLU A 75 -2.74 1.81 4.47
CA GLU A 75 -1.79 0.72 4.65
C GLU A 75 -1.50 0.53 6.14
N GLU A 76 -1.33 -0.70 6.57
CA GLU A 76 -1.01 -1.03 7.95
C GLU A 76 0.04 -2.12 8.08
N SER A 77 0.82 -2.08 9.15
CA SER A 77 1.83 -3.06 9.46
C SER A 77 1.90 -3.28 11.00
N PRO A 78 1.95 -4.55 11.44
CA PRO A 78 1.81 -5.77 10.66
C PRO A 78 0.38 -5.97 10.13
N SER A 79 0.21 -6.86 9.15
CA SER A 79 -1.13 -7.22 8.65
C SER A 79 -1.97 -7.88 9.75
N PRO A 80 -3.19 -7.39 10.02
CA PRO A 80 -4.07 -8.02 10.98
C PRO A 80 -4.66 -9.34 10.47
N PHE A 81 -4.44 -9.66 9.19
CA PHE A 81 -5.02 -10.82 8.54
C PHE A 81 -4.15 -12.06 8.61
N ILE A 82 -2.82 -11.94 8.63
CA ILE A 82 -1.89 -13.08 8.67
C ILE A 82 -1.27 -13.26 10.06
N ASN A 83 -0.83 -14.48 10.34
CA ASN A 83 -0.10 -14.80 11.55
C ASN A 83 1.42 -14.87 11.29
N GLU A 84 2.20 -15.10 12.33
CA GLU A 84 3.65 -15.20 12.25
C GLU A 84 4.13 -16.31 11.31
N GLU A 85 3.46 -17.49 11.31
CA GLU A 85 3.81 -18.60 10.42
C GLU A 85 3.70 -18.19 8.94
N ILE A 86 2.60 -17.53 8.56
CA ILE A 86 2.38 -17.07 7.19
C ILE A 86 3.35 -15.96 6.85
N ARG A 87 3.59 -15.02 7.76
CA ARG A 87 4.61 -13.96 7.60
C ARG A 87 5.97 -14.55 7.25
N ASN A 88 6.41 -15.56 8.01
CA ASN A 88 7.70 -16.19 7.79
C ASN A 88 7.77 -16.88 6.42
N LYS A 89 6.72 -17.63 6.03
CA LYS A 89 6.65 -18.27 4.71
C LYS A 89 6.68 -17.23 3.56
N MET A 90 5.93 -16.15 3.70
CA MET A 90 5.91 -15.07 2.71
C MET A 90 7.26 -14.34 2.66
N GLY A 91 7.88 -14.10 3.81
CA GLY A 91 9.21 -13.50 3.93
C GLY A 91 10.29 -14.34 3.24
N GLU A 92 10.31 -15.65 3.48
CA GLU A 92 11.22 -16.58 2.80
C GLU A 92 11.02 -16.60 1.28
N ALA A 93 9.76 -16.61 0.83
CA ALA A 93 9.43 -16.55 -0.58
C ALA A 93 9.89 -15.22 -1.21
N ALA A 94 9.71 -14.09 -0.50
CA ALA A 94 10.15 -12.78 -0.94
C ALA A 94 11.69 -12.68 -1.04
N ILE A 95 12.43 -13.18 -0.04
CA ILE A 95 13.89 -13.25 -0.08
C ILE A 95 14.36 -14.09 -1.26
N LYS A 96 13.72 -15.26 -1.48
CA LYS A 96 14.07 -16.15 -2.60
C LYS A 96 13.83 -15.46 -3.96
N ALA A 97 12.72 -14.77 -4.11
CA ALA A 97 12.39 -14.02 -5.33
C ALA A 97 13.41 -12.90 -5.59
N ALA A 98 13.71 -12.09 -4.56
CA ALA A 98 14.67 -10.99 -4.68
C ALA A 98 16.10 -11.48 -5.00
N LYS A 99 16.54 -12.60 -4.39
CA LYS A 99 17.83 -13.23 -4.69
C LYS A 99 17.90 -13.75 -6.12
N ALA A 100 16.80 -14.33 -6.63
CA ALA A 100 16.78 -14.90 -8.00
C ALA A 100 17.02 -13.84 -9.09
N VAL A 101 16.73 -12.57 -8.80
CA VAL A 101 16.96 -11.45 -9.73
C VAL A 101 18.14 -10.56 -9.31
N ASN A 102 18.94 -10.98 -8.32
CA ASN A 102 20.06 -10.21 -7.78
C ASN A 102 19.67 -8.77 -7.39
N HIS A 103 18.53 -8.63 -6.71
CA HIS A 103 17.99 -7.33 -6.34
C HIS A 103 18.88 -6.60 -5.34
N ILE A 104 19.15 -5.31 -5.60
CA ILE A 104 19.93 -4.41 -4.75
C ILE A 104 19.07 -3.19 -4.43
N GLY A 105 19.09 -2.74 -3.18
CA GLY A 105 18.29 -1.65 -2.66
C GLY A 105 16.98 -2.11 -2.03
N ALA A 106 16.09 -1.16 -1.77
CA ALA A 106 14.75 -1.45 -1.27
C ALA A 106 13.85 -1.96 -2.40
N GLY A 107 13.08 -2.99 -2.11
CA GLY A 107 12.09 -3.55 -3.01
C GLY A 107 10.91 -4.12 -2.24
N THR A 108 9.84 -4.42 -2.94
CA THR A 108 8.62 -5.00 -2.35
C THR A 108 8.14 -6.15 -3.21
N ILE A 109 7.81 -7.26 -2.57
CA ILE A 109 7.14 -8.39 -3.21
C ILE A 109 5.68 -8.37 -2.81
N GLU A 110 4.79 -8.19 -3.78
CA GLU A 110 3.35 -8.12 -3.57
C GLU A 110 2.69 -9.48 -3.77
N PHE A 111 1.73 -9.79 -2.88
CA PHE A 111 0.98 -11.05 -2.88
C PHE A 111 -0.52 -10.80 -2.74
N LEU A 112 -1.31 -11.67 -3.36
CA LEU A 112 -2.71 -11.84 -3.03
C LEU A 112 -2.84 -12.99 -2.04
N VAL A 113 -3.53 -12.76 -0.92
CA VAL A 113 -3.76 -13.77 0.13
C VAL A 113 -5.24 -14.11 0.19
N ASP A 114 -5.59 -15.38 -0.07
CA ASP A 114 -6.96 -15.85 -0.03
C ASP A 114 -7.49 -16.05 1.42
N LYS A 115 -8.78 -16.34 1.56
CA LYS A 115 -9.42 -16.59 2.86
C LYS A 115 -8.82 -17.78 3.64
N ASN A 116 -8.17 -18.71 2.95
CA ASN A 116 -7.53 -19.88 3.53
C ASN A 116 -6.05 -19.61 3.88
N LYS A 117 -5.58 -18.36 3.73
CA LYS A 117 -4.21 -17.93 3.96
C LYS A 117 -3.19 -18.49 2.95
N ASN A 118 -3.67 -18.99 1.80
CA ASN A 118 -2.76 -19.25 0.69
C ASN A 118 -2.37 -17.92 0.05
N PHE A 119 -1.10 -17.75 -0.24
CA PHE A 119 -0.58 -16.54 -0.86
C PHE A 119 -0.08 -16.84 -2.28
N TYR A 120 -0.30 -15.89 -3.16
CA TYR A 120 0.04 -15.96 -4.57
C TYR A 120 0.86 -14.73 -4.93
N PHE A 121 2.04 -14.95 -5.53
CA PHE A 121 2.87 -13.86 -6.04
C PHE A 121 2.10 -13.06 -7.08
N MET A 122 2.17 -11.75 -6.99
CA MET A 122 1.57 -10.83 -7.95
C MET A 122 2.66 -10.11 -8.76
N GLU A 123 3.49 -9.33 -8.09
CA GLU A 123 4.58 -8.60 -8.73
C GLU A 123 5.72 -8.26 -7.76
N MET A 124 6.84 -7.79 -8.33
CA MET A 124 7.93 -7.18 -7.57
C MET A 124 8.10 -5.73 -7.99
N ASN A 125 8.09 -4.83 -7.01
CA ASN A 125 8.46 -3.44 -7.19
C ASN A 125 9.92 -3.26 -6.76
N THR A 126 10.80 -2.92 -7.72
CA THR A 126 12.25 -2.78 -7.50
C THR A 126 12.65 -1.36 -7.05
N ARG A 127 11.82 -0.73 -6.25
CA ARG A 127 11.96 0.62 -5.72
C ARG A 127 11.34 0.73 -4.36
N ILE A 128 11.63 1.83 -3.66
CA ILE A 128 10.85 2.20 -2.46
C ILE A 128 9.40 2.52 -2.85
N GLN A 129 8.46 2.18 -1.99
CA GLN A 129 7.04 2.50 -2.18
C GLN A 129 6.57 3.57 -1.20
N VAL A 130 5.41 4.17 -1.47
CA VAL A 130 4.81 5.24 -0.64
C VAL A 130 4.66 4.78 0.80
N GLU A 131 4.18 3.58 1.00
CA GLU A 131 3.80 2.93 2.27
C GLU A 131 4.97 2.37 3.08
N HIS A 132 6.23 2.62 2.68
CA HIS A 132 7.41 2.19 3.44
C HIS A 132 7.42 2.68 4.88
N CYS A 133 6.76 3.80 5.16
CA CYS A 133 6.76 4.44 6.46
C CYS A 133 6.17 3.56 7.56
N VAL A 134 5.15 2.74 7.29
CA VAL A 134 4.59 1.84 8.31
C VAL A 134 5.59 0.74 8.70
N THR A 135 6.43 0.30 7.76
CA THR A 135 7.54 -0.62 8.05
C THR A 135 8.60 0.06 8.91
N GLU A 136 8.98 1.31 8.58
CA GLU A 136 9.94 2.09 9.38
C GLU A 136 9.47 2.24 10.83
N GLU A 137 8.18 2.57 11.01
CA GLU A 137 7.61 2.77 12.33
C GLU A 137 7.65 1.50 13.20
N ILE A 138 7.36 0.32 12.65
CA ILE A 138 7.33 -0.92 13.45
C ILE A 138 8.71 -1.56 13.62
N THR A 139 9.68 -1.29 12.74
CA THR A 139 11.03 -1.86 12.80
C THR A 139 12.06 -0.91 13.40
N GLY A 140 11.79 0.40 13.39
CA GLY A 140 12.77 1.43 13.76
C GLY A 140 13.91 1.60 12.75
N ILE A 141 13.78 1.05 11.55
CA ILE A 141 14.78 1.09 10.49
C ILE A 141 14.42 2.20 9.49
N ASP A 142 15.31 3.15 9.28
CA ASP A 142 15.23 4.18 8.24
C ASP A 142 15.58 3.55 6.88
N LEU A 143 14.56 3.17 6.12
CA LEU A 143 14.71 2.50 4.83
C LEU A 143 15.40 3.36 3.77
N ILE A 144 15.17 4.66 3.79
CA ILE A 144 15.82 5.59 2.86
C ILE A 144 17.31 5.67 3.14
N ARG A 145 17.69 5.75 4.41
CA ARG A 145 19.10 5.71 4.82
C ARG A 145 19.77 4.41 4.41
N GLU A 146 19.14 3.28 4.69
CA GLU A 146 19.71 1.96 4.33
C GLU A 146 19.82 1.79 2.81
N GLN A 147 18.83 2.29 2.04
CA GLN A 147 18.90 2.30 0.58
C GLN A 147 20.13 3.09 0.06
N ILE A 148 20.43 4.23 0.68
CA ILE A 148 21.61 5.04 0.35
C ILE A 148 22.91 4.28 0.71
N ARG A 149 22.96 3.64 1.88
CA ARG A 149 24.11 2.87 2.34
C ARG A 149 24.44 1.70 1.39
N VAL A 150 23.43 0.87 1.03
CA VAL A 150 23.66 -0.24 0.10
C VAL A 150 24.01 0.24 -1.31
N ALA A 151 23.46 1.38 -1.77
CA ALA A 151 23.85 2.00 -3.03
C ALA A 151 25.31 2.45 -3.03
N ASN A 152 25.81 2.94 -1.87
CA ASN A 152 27.22 3.27 -1.66
C ASN A 152 28.14 2.02 -1.56
N GLY A 153 27.58 0.83 -1.55
CA GLY A 153 28.33 -0.44 -1.53
C GLY A 153 28.55 -1.02 -0.14
N GLU A 154 27.90 -0.47 0.89
CA GLU A 154 27.98 -1.01 2.25
C GLU A 154 27.21 -2.34 2.35
N GLU A 155 27.73 -3.23 3.19
CA GLU A 155 27.09 -4.50 3.51
C GLU A 155 25.91 -4.30 4.47
N LEU A 156 24.82 -5.03 4.25
CA LEU A 156 23.68 -5.04 5.17
C LEU A 156 24.07 -5.62 6.53
N ASN A 157 23.96 -4.82 7.57
CA ASN A 157 24.22 -5.21 8.95
C ASN A 157 23.20 -4.54 9.88
N LEU A 158 21.98 -5.01 9.89
CA LEU A 158 20.88 -4.46 10.71
C LEU A 158 20.60 -5.25 11.99
N GLY A 159 21.37 -6.34 12.23
CA GLY A 159 21.15 -7.22 13.37
C GLY A 159 19.79 -7.94 13.31
N GLU A 160 19.27 -8.29 14.48
CA GLU A 160 17.95 -8.93 14.60
C GLU A 160 16.83 -7.92 14.35
N ILE A 161 15.96 -8.19 13.38
CA ILE A 161 14.82 -7.33 13.07
C ILE A 161 13.69 -7.60 14.06
N LYS A 162 13.30 -6.57 14.80
CA LYS A 162 12.18 -6.64 15.75
C LYS A 162 10.99 -5.85 15.20
N PHE A 163 9.80 -6.39 15.42
CA PHE A 163 8.54 -5.75 15.06
C PHE A 163 7.84 -5.29 16.34
N GLU A 164 7.67 -3.98 16.51
CA GLU A 164 7.10 -3.40 17.72
C GLU A 164 5.87 -2.56 17.44
N GLY A 165 4.75 -2.94 18.06
CA GLY A 165 3.50 -2.19 17.94
C GLY A 165 2.75 -2.45 16.63
N HIS A 166 1.98 -1.45 16.21
CA HIS A 166 1.21 -1.44 14.99
C HIS A 166 1.22 -0.04 14.39
N ALA A 167 1.56 0.06 13.13
CA ALA A 167 1.57 1.32 12.39
C ALA A 167 0.49 1.32 11.30
N MET A 168 -0.06 2.49 11.03
CA MET A 168 -1.06 2.71 9.99
C MET A 168 -0.74 4.00 9.25
N GLU A 169 -0.87 3.98 7.93
CA GLU A 169 -0.72 5.13 7.05
C GLU A 169 -2.04 5.41 6.34
N CYS A 170 -2.43 6.69 6.26
CA CYS A 170 -3.50 7.19 5.39
C CYS A 170 -2.91 8.12 4.36
N ARG A 171 -3.18 7.85 3.08
CA ARG A 171 -2.79 8.76 1.99
C ARG A 171 -3.71 9.96 1.93
N ILE A 172 -3.16 11.15 2.13
CA ILE A 172 -3.91 12.39 2.05
C ILE A 172 -3.81 12.92 0.62
N ASN A 173 -4.90 12.75 -0.12
CA ASN A 173 -5.00 13.15 -1.52
C ASN A 173 -5.87 14.39 -1.64
N ALA A 174 -5.53 15.28 -2.56
CA ALA A 174 -6.35 16.41 -2.99
C ALA A 174 -7.47 15.91 -3.92
N GLU A 175 -8.47 15.24 -3.34
CA GLU A 175 -9.57 14.58 -4.04
C GLU A 175 -10.90 14.79 -3.31
N ASP A 176 -11.96 14.91 -4.09
CA ASP A 176 -13.35 14.98 -3.62
C ASP A 176 -13.96 13.57 -3.64
N TYR A 177 -13.96 12.89 -2.49
CA TYR A 177 -14.46 11.53 -2.35
C TYR A 177 -15.98 11.43 -2.59
N GLU A 178 -16.76 12.49 -2.28
CA GLU A 178 -18.20 12.54 -2.50
C GLU A 178 -18.55 12.59 -3.99
N HIS A 179 -17.61 13.01 -4.84
CA HIS A 179 -17.75 13.08 -6.29
C HIS A 179 -16.78 12.11 -6.99
N ASN A 180 -16.81 10.83 -6.55
CA ASN A 180 -16.05 9.74 -7.17
C ASN A 180 -14.52 9.98 -7.16
N PHE A 181 -13.99 10.57 -6.08
CA PHE A 181 -12.57 10.90 -5.90
C PHE A 181 -12.01 11.78 -7.02
N ARG A 182 -12.81 12.72 -7.49
CA ARG A 182 -12.37 13.66 -8.50
C ARG A 182 -11.22 14.52 -7.95
N PRO A 183 -10.10 14.70 -8.71
CA PRO A 183 -9.02 15.59 -8.30
C PRO A 183 -9.51 16.99 -7.95
N SER A 184 -8.96 17.56 -6.89
CA SER A 184 -9.28 18.90 -6.38
C SER A 184 -8.03 19.77 -6.35
N PRO A 185 -7.47 20.15 -7.52
CA PRO A 185 -6.34 21.10 -7.59
C PRO A 185 -6.79 22.47 -7.11
N GLY A 186 -5.89 23.25 -6.54
CA GLY A 186 -6.21 24.60 -6.06
C GLY A 186 -5.20 25.16 -5.09
N LEU A 187 -5.54 26.31 -4.51
CA LEU A 187 -4.73 26.98 -3.49
C LEU A 187 -5.10 26.44 -2.11
N VAL A 188 -4.11 25.95 -1.38
CA VAL A 188 -4.25 25.56 0.02
C VAL A 188 -4.22 26.82 0.88
N THR A 189 -5.34 27.18 1.47
CA THR A 189 -5.50 28.41 2.27
C THR A 189 -5.13 28.22 3.74
N ALA A 190 -5.27 26.98 4.27
CA ALA A 190 -4.76 26.58 5.57
C ALA A 190 -4.21 25.15 5.51
N PHE A 191 -3.12 24.89 6.22
CA PHE A 191 -2.49 23.58 6.34
C PHE A 191 -1.91 23.42 7.74
N ASN A 192 -2.65 22.73 8.62
CA ASN A 192 -2.23 22.48 9.99
C ASN A 192 -2.10 20.98 10.21
N GLN A 193 -0.87 20.51 10.41
CA GLN A 193 -0.57 19.11 10.62
C GLN A 193 -0.89 18.67 12.04
N PRO A 194 -1.42 17.46 12.26
CA PRO A 194 -1.53 16.86 13.57
C PRO A 194 -0.14 16.50 14.12
N GLY A 195 -0.05 16.33 15.43
CA GLY A 195 1.18 16.00 16.09
C GLY A 195 1.02 15.12 17.32
N GLY A 196 2.09 15.01 18.10
CA GLY A 196 2.15 14.22 19.33
C GLY A 196 2.84 12.87 19.16
N PHE A 197 2.94 12.13 20.28
CA PHE A 197 3.69 10.87 20.32
C PHE A 197 3.11 9.81 19.38
N GLY A 198 3.95 9.30 18.47
CA GLY A 198 3.56 8.28 17.47
C GLY A 198 2.64 8.82 16.38
N VAL A 199 2.78 10.11 16.03
CA VAL A 199 2.16 10.72 14.84
C VAL A 199 3.28 11.31 13.98
N ARG A 200 3.29 10.94 12.69
CA ARG A 200 4.23 11.41 11.68
C ARG A 200 3.45 11.90 10.45
N VAL A 201 3.86 13.00 9.87
CA VAL A 201 3.32 13.51 8.61
C VAL A 201 4.47 13.72 7.64
N ASP A 202 4.43 13.01 6.52
CA ASP A 202 5.36 13.23 5.40
C ASP A 202 4.62 14.00 4.31
N THR A 203 5.03 15.21 4.02
CA THR A 203 4.34 16.09 3.09
C THR A 203 5.27 17.11 2.45
N HIS A 204 4.93 17.55 1.26
CA HIS A 204 5.51 18.72 0.59
C HIS A 204 4.56 19.94 0.63
N CYS A 205 3.35 19.76 1.17
CA CYS A 205 2.30 20.77 1.19
C CYS A 205 2.45 21.72 2.38
N TYR A 206 2.02 22.97 2.19
CA TYR A 206 2.01 24.03 3.20
C TYR A 206 0.95 25.07 2.87
N THR A 207 0.61 25.94 3.83
CA THR A 207 -0.32 27.07 3.59
C THR A 207 0.23 27.99 2.50
N GLY A 208 -0.58 28.25 1.46
CA GLY A 208 -0.19 29.01 0.28
C GLY A 208 0.33 28.15 -0.88
N TYR A 209 0.49 26.83 -0.70
CA TYR A 209 0.86 25.95 -1.80
C TYR A 209 -0.28 25.82 -2.82
N LYS A 210 0.06 25.91 -4.11
CA LYS A 210 -0.88 25.70 -5.22
C LYS A 210 -0.69 24.31 -5.80
N ILE A 211 -1.67 23.43 -5.58
CA ILE A 211 -1.67 22.08 -6.12
C ILE A 211 -1.90 22.13 -7.64
N PRO A 212 -0.96 21.64 -8.44
CA PRO A 212 -1.10 21.62 -9.88
C PRO A 212 -2.01 20.48 -10.34
N PRO A 213 -2.74 20.64 -11.49
CA PRO A 213 -3.61 19.58 -12.01
C PRO A 213 -2.87 18.52 -12.84
N TYR A 214 -1.54 18.57 -12.93
CA TYR A 214 -0.74 17.76 -13.87
C TYR A 214 -0.05 16.55 -13.26
N TYR A 215 -0.04 16.44 -11.93
CA TYR A 215 0.64 15.39 -11.17
C TYR A 215 -0.37 14.60 -10.32
N ASP A 216 0.14 13.59 -9.63
CA ASP A 216 -0.62 12.83 -8.65
C ASP A 216 -1.27 13.76 -7.60
N SER A 217 -2.45 13.38 -7.12
CA SER A 217 -3.24 14.14 -6.14
C SER A 217 -2.71 14.05 -4.71
N MET A 218 -1.76 13.16 -4.41
CA MET A 218 -1.26 12.94 -3.06
C MET A 218 -0.47 14.16 -2.56
N ILE A 219 -0.94 14.76 -1.47
CA ILE A 219 -0.33 15.94 -0.83
C ILE A 219 0.39 15.62 0.46
N GLY A 220 0.19 14.43 0.99
CA GLY A 220 0.86 13.99 2.21
C GLY A 220 0.47 12.58 2.60
N LYS A 221 1.19 12.06 3.59
CA LYS A 221 0.91 10.81 4.26
C LYS A 221 0.80 11.09 5.75
N LEU A 222 -0.28 10.61 6.36
CA LEU A 222 -0.45 10.63 7.81
C LEU A 222 -0.16 9.24 8.33
N ILE A 223 0.86 9.10 9.16
CA ILE A 223 1.30 7.83 9.72
C ILE A 223 1.14 7.89 11.24
N VAL A 224 0.62 6.82 11.83
CA VAL A 224 0.54 6.68 13.28
C VAL A 224 1.11 5.35 13.73
N LYS A 225 1.68 5.32 14.96
CA LYS A 225 2.11 4.12 15.65
C LYS A 225 1.39 3.98 16.99
N GLY A 226 0.79 2.83 17.23
CA GLY A 226 0.22 2.41 18.50
C GLY A 226 0.92 1.17 19.05
N ARG A 227 0.65 0.81 20.31
CA ARG A 227 1.12 -0.46 20.91
C ARG A 227 0.45 -1.68 20.27
N ASN A 228 -0.73 -1.48 19.71
CA ASN A 228 -1.53 -2.46 19.00
C ASN A 228 -2.43 -1.76 17.98
N ARG A 229 -3.16 -2.53 17.16
CA ARG A 229 -4.05 -2.02 16.10
C ARG A 229 -5.15 -1.11 16.63
N GLU A 230 -5.80 -1.46 17.74
CA GLU A 230 -6.87 -0.67 18.34
C GLU A 230 -6.37 0.73 18.74
N GLU A 231 -5.20 0.81 19.34
CA GLU A 231 -4.56 2.09 19.69
C GLU A 231 -4.18 2.88 18.44
N ALA A 232 -3.67 2.21 17.39
CA ALA A 232 -3.35 2.85 16.12
C ALA A 232 -4.60 3.45 15.46
N ILE A 233 -5.73 2.72 15.41
CA ILE A 233 -7.01 3.22 14.88
C ILE A 233 -7.50 4.45 15.66
N LYS A 234 -7.48 4.40 16.99
CA LYS A 234 -7.89 5.54 17.84
C LYS A 234 -7.01 6.76 17.62
N LYS A 235 -5.69 6.53 17.50
CA LYS A 235 -4.72 7.59 17.26
C LYS A 235 -4.88 8.19 15.84
N MET A 236 -5.12 7.34 14.84
CA MET A 236 -5.42 7.79 13.47
C MET A 236 -6.70 8.64 13.43
N SER A 237 -7.77 8.20 14.10
CA SER A 237 -9.03 8.97 14.18
C SER A 237 -8.79 10.36 14.75
N ARG A 238 -8.08 10.47 15.88
CA ARG A 238 -7.72 11.76 16.48
C ARG A 238 -6.86 12.62 15.54
N ALA A 239 -5.83 12.03 14.96
CA ALA A 239 -4.91 12.76 14.08
C ALA A 239 -5.60 13.27 12.81
N LEU A 240 -6.56 12.52 12.25
CA LEU A 240 -7.37 12.96 11.12
C LEU A 240 -8.30 14.12 11.49
N GLU A 241 -8.88 14.12 12.72
CA GLU A 241 -9.72 15.22 13.23
C GLU A 241 -8.93 16.52 13.45
N GLU A 242 -7.64 16.41 13.79
CA GLU A 242 -6.71 17.53 13.98
C GLU A 242 -6.07 18.04 12.68
N PHE A 243 -6.13 17.24 11.58
CA PHE A 243 -5.49 17.58 10.32
C PHE A 243 -6.38 18.54 9.51
N ILE A 244 -6.04 19.81 9.51
CA ILE A 244 -6.81 20.85 8.82
C ILE A 244 -6.16 21.19 7.49
N VAL A 245 -6.89 20.98 6.39
CA VAL A 245 -6.53 21.42 5.04
C VAL A 245 -7.70 22.15 4.44
N GLU A 246 -7.52 23.43 4.12
CA GLU A 246 -8.58 24.29 3.55
C GLU A 246 -8.20 24.81 2.16
N GLY A 247 -9.21 25.21 1.40
CA GLY A 247 -9.08 25.73 0.04
C GLY A 247 -9.22 24.66 -1.05
N ILE A 248 -9.13 23.39 -0.67
CA ILE A 248 -9.31 22.22 -1.55
C ILE A 248 -10.12 21.14 -0.85
N LYS A 249 -10.60 20.15 -1.62
CA LYS A 249 -11.14 18.90 -1.05
C LYS A 249 -10.01 17.90 -0.84
N THR A 250 -10.12 17.07 0.22
CA THR A 250 -9.14 16.02 0.52
C THR A 250 -9.83 14.72 0.91
N THR A 251 -9.06 13.62 0.95
CA THR A 251 -9.49 12.31 1.43
C THR A 251 -9.58 12.20 2.95
N ILE A 252 -9.25 13.25 3.72
CA ILE A 252 -9.32 13.23 5.19
C ILE A 252 -10.71 12.79 5.69
N PRO A 253 -11.85 13.39 5.24
CA PRO A 253 -13.16 12.97 5.71
C PRO A 253 -13.51 11.52 5.35
N PHE A 254 -13.06 11.03 4.20
CA PHE A 254 -13.20 9.63 3.81
C PHE A 254 -12.46 8.70 4.80
N HIS A 255 -11.22 9.01 5.14
CA HIS A 255 -10.47 8.22 6.13
C HIS A 255 -11.13 8.20 7.50
N MET A 256 -11.73 9.33 7.93
CA MET A 256 -12.51 9.39 9.18
C MET A 256 -13.71 8.44 9.18
N ILE A 257 -14.37 8.26 8.02
CA ILE A 257 -15.47 7.28 7.87
C ILE A 257 -14.91 5.85 8.03
N ILE A 258 -13.79 5.54 7.37
CA ILE A 258 -13.18 4.20 7.45
C ILE A 258 -12.74 3.87 8.88
N MET A 259 -12.14 4.82 9.62
CA MET A 259 -11.69 4.59 11.00
C MET A 259 -12.86 4.28 11.96
N LYS A 260 -14.09 4.64 11.60
CA LYS A 260 -15.33 4.38 12.38
C LYS A 260 -16.11 3.17 11.85
N ASN A 261 -15.70 2.60 10.72
CA ASN A 261 -16.38 1.47 10.09
C ASN A 261 -16.13 0.17 10.89
N GLU A 262 -17.20 -0.56 11.23
CA GLU A 262 -17.11 -1.78 12.02
C GLU A 262 -16.35 -2.91 11.33
N ASP A 263 -16.52 -3.08 10.03
CA ASP A 263 -15.82 -4.13 9.27
C ASP A 263 -14.32 -3.85 9.22
N PHE A 264 -13.92 -2.58 9.06
CA PHE A 264 -12.51 -2.19 9.15
C PHE A 264 -11.95 -2.45 10.55
N ILE A 265 -12.65 -2.01 11.59
CA ILE A 265 -12.22 -2.21 13.00
C ILE A 265 -12.09 -3.70 13.32
N LYS A 266 -13.06 -4.52 12.89
CA LYS A 266 -13.09 -5.99 13.13
C LYS A 266 -12.21 -6.78 12.17
N ASN A 267 -11.47 -6.12 11.28
CA ASN A 267 -10.62 -6.79 10.27
C ASN A 267 -11.41 -7.67 9.29
N ASN A 268 -12.66 -7.32 9.00
CA ASN A 268 -13.55 -8.04 8.10
C ASN A 268 -13.67 -7.31 6.74
N TYR A 269 -12.57 -7.20 6.00
CA TYR A 269 -12.51 -6.53 4.71
C TYR A 269 -11.56 -7.25 3.76
N ASP A 270 -11.61 -6.90 2.49
CA ASP A 270 -10.79 -7.40 1.40
C ASP A 270 -10.53 -6.27 0.39
N THR A 271 -9.90 -6.56 -0.74
CA THR A 271 -9.58 -5.54 -1.76
C THR A 271 -10.81 -4.88 -2.39
N SER A 272 -12.02 -5.46 -2.24
CA SER A 272 -13.29 -4.88 -2.71
C SER A 272 -14.01 -4.03 -1.65
N PHE A 273 -13.36 -3.79 -0.50
CA PHE A 273 -13.98 -3.12 0.66
C PHE A 273 -14.58 -1.77 0.31
N ILE A 274 -13.85 -0.91 -0.39
CA ILE A 274 -14.33 0.44 -0.75
C ILE A 274 -15.51 0.38 -1.72
N GLU A 275 -15.48 -0.56 -2.67
CA GLU A 275 -16.60 -0.77 -3.62
C GLU A 275 -17.86 -1.21 -2.88
N LYS A 276 -17.72 -2.10 -1.87
CA LYS A 276 -18.85 -2.57 -1.04
C LYS A 276 -19.45 -1.47 -0.16
N LEU A 277 -18.70 -0.46 0.20
CA LEU A 277 -19.22 0.71 0.94
C LEU A 277 -20.11 1.61 0.09
N GLY A 278 -20.02 1.53 -1.24
CA GLY A 278 -20.83 2.34 -2.15
C GLY A 278 -20.48 3.84 -2.13
N ILE A 279 -19.25 4.17 -1.76
CA ILE A 279 -18.70 5.53 -1.67
C ILE A 279 -17.98 5.91 -2.96
#